data_8fea090a4878b3aac0600410545a1bf2
#
_entry.id   8fea090a4878b3aac0600410545a1bf2
#
_cell.length_a   1.000
_cell.length_b   1.000
_cell.length_c   1.000
_cell.angle_alpha   90.00
_cell.angle_beta   90.00
_cell.angle_gamma   90.00
#
_symmetry.space_group_name_H-M   'P 1'
#
loop_
_entity.id
_entity.type
_entity.pdbx_description
1 polymer ?
#
loop_
_entity_poly.entity_id
_entity_poly.type
_entity_poly.pdbx_seq_one_letter_code
_entity_poly.pdbx_strand_id
1 'polypeptide(L)'
;AGGGYNYNGENGLGLTTAGNRDLKWEKAQQGDIGVDLSFFRGAITFTADAFIKDTKDLLYQKPTPATSGYTSQVCNIGSMRNKGLEFTLGANLGKGSFSWHSDFNISFIRNKLTALLDNNEILTTSSMHALKVGEPIGSFYMIKWKGIYQSDDEIPAKIYDQGVRAGDCIYEDVDGNDVIDENDKQFVGSANPKFTGGFNNTFKYKGFDLSMFFTFSSDNKLYEL
;
A
#
# COMPACT_ATOMS: atom_id res chain seq x y z
N ALA A 1 15.84 -15.23 17.06
CA ALA A 1 16.39 -14.13 17.85
C ALA A 1 16.07 -14.40 19.32
N GLY A 2 17.09 -14.35 20.20
CA GLY A 2 16.93 -14.49 21.64
C GLY A 2 16.72 -13.12 22.27
N GLY A 3 15.69 -12.99 23.11
CA GLY A 3 15.55 -11.83 23.99
C GLY A 3 16.30 -12.06 25.28
N GLY A 4 16.93 -11.03 25.86
CA GLY A 4 17.54 -11.10 27.19
C GLY A 4 16.46 -11.19 28.26
N TYR A 5 16.46 -12.24 29.02
CA TYR A 5 15.62 -12.40 30.21
C TYR A 5 16.49 -12.33 31.45
N ASN A 6 15.99 -11.69 32.50
CA ASN A 6 16.69 -11.59 33.77
C ASN A 6 16.00 -12.53 34.76
N TYR A 7 16.73 -13.52 35.29
CA TYR A 7 16.29 -14.42 36.35
C TYR A 7 17.21 -14.34 37.53
N ASN A 8 16.71 -13.86 38.65
CA ASN A 8 17.46 -13.73 39.90
C ASN A 8 18.80 -12.94 39.78
N GLY A 9 18.80 -11.88 38.93
CA GLY A 9 19.99 -11.06 38.69
C GLY A 9 20.96 -11.59 37.62
N GLU A 10 20.73 -12.78 37.07
CA GLU A 10 21.53 -13.37 36.00
C GLU A 10 20.83 -13.18 34.63
N ASN A 11 21.64 -12.86 33.63
CA ASN A 11 21.15 -12.73 32.27
C ASN A 11 20.86 -14.10 31.64
N GLY A 12 19.61 -14.38 31.38
CA GLY A 12 19.16 -15.57 30.67
C GLY A 12 18.85 -15.28 29.16
N LEU A 13 18.89 -16.35 28.38
CA LEU A 13 18.44 -16.32 26.97
C LEU A 13 17.12 -17.07 26.85
N GLY A 14 16.10 -16.40 26.28
CA GLY A 14 14.84 -17.03 25.94
C GLY A 14 14.60 -17.00 24.43
N LEU A 15 13.94 -18.03 23.90
CA LEU A 15 13.51 -18.04 22.51
C LEU A 15 12.25 -17.19 22.38
N THR A 16 12.27 -16.18 21.51
CA THR A 16 11.14 -15.28 21.26
C THR A 16 10.33 -15.66 20.03
N THR A 17 10.90 -16.46 19.14
CA THR A 17 10.25 -16.85 17.87
C THR A 17 10.15 -18.37 17.79
N ALA A 18 8.94 -18.89 17.54
CA ALA A 18 8.73 -20.31 17.31
C ALA A 18 9.31 -20.75 15.96
N GLY A 19 9.93 -21.92 15.93
CA GLY A 19 10.38 -22.54 14.68
C GLY A 19 9.20 -23.02 13.85
N ASN A 20 9.37 -22.99 12.52
CA ASN A 20 8.39 -23.53 11.56
C ASN A 20 9.10 -24.49 10.60
N ARG A 21 8.75 -25.77 10.66
CA ARG A 21 9.37 -26.83 9.82
C ARG A 21 8.81 -26.82 8.39
N ASP A 22 7.64 -26.26 8.19
CA ASP A 22 6.95 -26.19 6.89
C ASP A 22 7.26 -24.89 6.14
N LEU A 23 8.20 -24.10 6.65
CA LEU A 23 8.58 -22.83 6.05
C LEU A 23 9.20 -23.04 4.66
N LYS A 24 8.64 -22.35 3.67
CA LYS A 24 9.09 -22.36 2.28
C LYS A 24 9.75 -21.04 1.92
N TRP A 25 10.68 -21.10 0.97
CA TRP A 25 11.24 -19.89 0.36
C TRP A 25 10.17 -19.16 -0.45
N GLU A 26 10.18 -17.85 -0.34
CA GLU A 26 9.41 -16.98 -1.22
C GLU A 26 9.91 -17.12 -2.65
N LYS A 27 8.98 -17.22 -3.61
CA LYS A 27 9.26 -17.39 -5.03
C LYS A 27 8.64 -16.26 -5.83
N ALA A 28 9.45 -15.59 -6.64
CA ALA A 28 8.97 -14.56 -7.57
C ALA A 28 9.15 -15.04 -9.01
N GLN A 29 8.10 -14.83 -9.83
CA GLN A 29 8.12 -15.03 -11.27
C GLN A 29 7.64 -13.76 -11.94
N GLN A 30 8.40 -13.27 -12.92
CA GLN A 30 8.09 -12.02 -13.62
C GLN A 30 8.14 -12.24 -15.12
N GLY A 31 7.23 -11.58 -15.84
CA GLY A 31 7.22 -11.44 -17.29
C GLY A 31 7.06 -9.97 -17.63
N ASP A 32 7.85 -9.52 -18.63
CA ASP A 32 7.87 -8.14 -19.09
C ASP A 32 7.79 -8.10 -20.61
N ILE A 33 7.14 -7.08 -21.15
CA ILE A 33 7.17 -6.72 -22.55
C ILE A 33 7.24 -5.21 -22.67
N GLY A 34 8.17 -4.73 -23.52
CA GLY A 34 8.38 -3.31 -23.71
C GLY A 34 8.61 -2.96 -25.17
N VAL A 35 8.40 -1.69 -25.48
CA VAL A 35 8.71 -1.12 -26.78
C VAL A 35 9.40 0.23 -26.60
N ASP A 36 10.50 0.42 -27.31
CA ASP A 36 11.25 1.67 -27.40
C ASP A 36 11.15 2.22 -28.81
N LEU A 37 10.68 3.44 -28.92
CA LEU A 37 10.52 4.15 -30.19
C LEU A 37 11.34 5.44 -30.17
N SER A 38 12.00 5.73 -31.27
CA SER A 38 12.76 6.96 -31.44
C SER A 38 12.40 7.60 -32.78
N PHE A 39 12.02 8.89 -32.73
CA PHE A 39 11.59 9.65 -33.86
C PHE A 39 12.49 10.86 -34.10
N PHE A 40 12.55 11.35 -35.34
CA PHE A 40 13.28 12.53 -35.73
C PHE A 40 14.76 12.51 -35.30
N ARG A 41 15.45 11.38 -35.55
CA ARG A 41 16.86 11.15 -35.17
C ARG A 41 17.12 11.28 -33.66
N GLY A 42 16.20 10.82 -32.81
CA GLY A 42 16.33 10.88 -31.37
C GLY A 42 15.81 12.14 -30.72
N ALA A 43 15.20 13.05 -31.49
CA ALA A 43 14.60 14.26 -30.92
C ALA A 43 13.37 13.96 -30.05
N ILE A 44 12.64 12.90 -30.34
CA ILE A 44 11.52 12.40 -29.53
C ILE A 44 11.74 10.91 -29.28
N THR A 45 11.64 10.50 -28.03
CA THR A 45 11.72 9.10 -27.59
C THR A 45 10.45 8.74 -26.83
N PHE A 46 9.96 7.51 -27.04
CA PHE A 46 8.82 6.96 -26.34
C PHE A 46 9.13 5.52 -25.94
N THR A 47 8.98 5.24 -24.65
CA THR A 47 9.09 3.89 -24.08
C THR A 47 7.76 3.53 -23.44
N ALA A 48 7.32 2.31 -23.68
CA ALA A 48 6.14 1.74 -23.02
C ALA A 48 6.45 0.32 -22.58
N ASP A 49 6.25 0.03 -21.31
CA ASP A 49 6.50 -1.25 -20.68
C ASP A 49 5.24 -1.77 -20.01
N ALA A 50 5.03 -3.08 -20.10
CA ALA A 50 4.00 -3.78 -19.36
C ALA A 50 4.63 -4.95 -18.61
N PHE A 51 4.31 -5.12 -17.34
CA PHE A 51 4.85 -6.20 -16.53
C PHE A 51 3.76 -6.90 -15.70
N ILE A 52 4.05 -8.15 -15.37
CA ILE A 52 3.33 -8.94 -14.39
C ILE A 52 4.32 -9.71 -13.53
N LYS A 53 4.18 -9.61 -12.20
CA LYS A 53 5.02 -10.28 -11.22
C LYS A 53 4.17 -11.02 -10.21
N ASP A 54 4.27 -12.33 -10.17
CA ASP A 54 3.66 -13.19 -9.17
C ASP A 54 4.69 -13.55 -8.10
N THR A 55 4.33 -13.31 -6.84
CA THR A 55 5.12 -13.72 -5.68
C THR A 55 4.28 -14.72 -4.88
N LYS A 56 4.84 -15.92 -4.65
CA LYS A 56 4.22 -17.01 -3.90
C LYS A 56 4.95 -17.26 -2.61
N ASP A 57 4.26 -17.89 -1.67
CA ASP A 57 4.80 -18.28 -0.37
C ASP A 57 5.37 -17.07 0.42
N LEU A 58 4.66 -15.92 0.37
CA LEU A 58 5.03 -14.68 1.08
C LEU A 58 5.30 -14.96 2.55
N LEU A 59 6.45 -14.50 3.05
CA LEU A 59 6.84 -14.65 4.44
C LEU A 59 6.17 -13.58 5.31
N TYR A 60 5.66 -14.02 6.45
CA TYR A 60 5.02 -13.16 7.44
C TYR A 60 5.36 -13.61 8.86
N GLN A 61 5.56 -12.65 9.73
CA GLN A 61 5.78 -12.90 11.15
C GLN A 61 4.43 -12.85 11.89
N LYS A 62 3.77 -14.00 11.97
CA LYS A 62 2.47 -14.14 12.63
C LYS A 62 2.63 -14.05 14.15
N PRO A 63 1.89 -13.14 14.84
CA PRO A 63 1.84 -13.13 16.29
C PRO A 63 1.30 -14.46 16.83
N THR A 64 1.87 -14.94 17.93
CA THR A 64 1.43 -16.16 18.60
C THR A 64 0.76 -15.84 19.93
N PRO A 65 -0.20 -16.64 20.41
CA PRO A 65 -0.79 -16.47 21.73
C PRO A 65 0.30 -16.51 22.82
N ALA A 66 0.16 -15.67 23.84
CA ALA A 66 1.12 -15.59 24.95
C ALA A 66 1.33 -16.95 25.67
N THR A 67 0.32 -17.81 25.67
CA THR A 67 0.37 -19.18 26.23
C THR A 67 1.36 -20.10 25.51
N SER A 68 1.77 -19.78 24.28
CA SER A 68 2.76 -20.56 23.53
C SER A 68 4.21 -20.37 24.03
N GLY A 69 4.46 -19.35 24.85
CA GLY A 69 5.81 -18.95 25.28
C GLY A 69 6.62 -18.23 24.19
N TYR A 70 6.04 -17.99 23.02
CA TYR A 70 6.67 -17.27 21.91
C TYR A 70 5.84 -16.02 21.56
N THR A 71 6.50 -14.98 21.07
CA THR A 71 5.82 -13.75 20.64
C THR A 71 5.34 -13.84 19.20
N SER A 72 5.99 -14.65 18.37
CA SER A 72 5.68 -14.77 16.95
C SER A 72 6.24 -16.06 16.33
N GLN A 73 5.73 -16.38 15.14
CA GLN A 73 6.23 -17.44 14.28
C GLN A 73 6.28 -16.95 12.84
N VAL A 74 7.38 -17.24 12.13
CA VAL A 74 7.47 -16.98 10.68
C VAL A 74 6.73 -18.07 9.93
N CYS A 75 5.80 -17.68 9.06
CA CYS A 75 5.02 -18.60 8.23
C CYS A 75 4.84 -18.02 6.81
N ASN A 76 4.45 -18.88 5.87
CA ASN A 76 4.06 -18.44 4.54
C ASN A 76 2.57 -18.11 4.57
N ILE A 77 2.19 -16.85 4.26
CA ILE A 77 0.80 -16.39 4.42
C ILE A 77 -0.02 -16.40 3.13
N GLY A 78 0.61 -16.56 1.98
CA GLY A 78 -0.14 -16.52 0.73
C GLY A 78 0.67 -16.09 -0.47
N SER A 79 -0.02 -15.51 -1.44
CA SER A 79 0.57 -15.08 -2.70
C SER A 79 0.02 -13.73 -3.13
N MET A 80 0.82 -12.98 -3.88
CA MET A 80 0.40 -11.69 -4.45
C MET A 80 0.79 -11.56 -5.91
N ARG A 81 0.08 -10.70 -6.62
CA ARG A 81 0.36 -10.29 -7.99
C ARG A 81 0.52 -8.78 -8.06
N ASN A 82 1.61 -8.36 -8.68
CA ASN A 82 1.81 -6.99 -9.12
C ASN A 82 1.75 -6.98 -10.64
N LYS A 83 1.05 -6.01 -11.22
CA LYS A 83 1.05 -5.76 -12.65
C LYS A 83 1.06 -4.26 -12.89
N GLY A 84 1.69 -3.83 -13.96
CA GLY A 84 1.78 -2.42 -14.25
C GLY A 84 1.99 -2.11 -15.71
N LEU A 85 1.76 -0.83 -16.00
CA LEU A 85 2.09 -0.18 -17.26
C LEU A 85 2.94 1.03 -16.92
N GLU A 86 4.03 1.20 -17.64
CA GLU A 86 4.95 2.32 -17.48
C GLU A 86 5.17 2.98 -18.84
N PHE A 87 5.12 4.32 -18.84
CA PHE A 87 5.32 5.10 -20.05
C PHE A 87 6.34 6.18 -19.78
N THR A 88 7.24 6.37 -20.74
CA THR A 88 8.20 7.49 -20.72
C THR A 88 8.18 8.18 -22.07
N LEU A 89 8.10 9.49 -22.04
CA LEU A 89 8.19 10.36 -23.22
C LEU A 89 9.32 11.36 -23.03
N GLY A 90 10.33 11.29 -23.88
CA GLY A 90 11.46 12.20 -23.90
C GLY A 90 11.41 13.12 -25.13
N ALA A 91 11.80 14.38 -24.96
CA ALA A 91 11.97 15.34 -26.03
C ALA A 91 13.30 16.07 -25.89
N ASN A 92 14.09 16.11 -26.97
CA ASN A 92 15.34 16.85 -27.07
C ASN A 92 15.26 17.79 -28.27
N LEU A 93 14.97 19.03 -28.00
CA LEU A 93 14.77 20.05 -29.03
C LEU A 93 15.79 21.18 -28.86
N GLY A 94 16.35 21.65 -29.93
CA GLY A 94 17.32 22.75 -29.89
C GLY A 94 17.52 23.40 -31.24
N LYS A 95 17.78 24.70 -31.18
CA LYS A 95 18.19 25.48 -32.38
C LYS A 95 19.10 26.62 -31.94
N GLY A 96 20.28 26.66 -32.53
CA GLY A 96 21.27 27.70 -32.21
C GLY A 96 21.74 27.61 -30.75
N SER A 97 21.62 28.70 -30.01
CA SER A 97 22.02 28.77 -28.60
C SER A 97 20.92 28.28 -27.62
N PHE A 98 19.77 27.87 -28.11
CA PHE A 98 18.67 27.39 -27.29
C PHE A 98 18.56 25.86 -27.37
N SER A 99 18.44 25.20 -26.23
CA SER A 99 18.08 23.80 -26.14
C SER A 99 17.02 23.57 -25.05
N TRP A 100 16.12 22.67 -25.31
CA TRP A 100 15.10 22.20 -24.38
C TRP A 100 15.10 20.68 -24.33
N HIS A 101 15.28 20.16 -23.13
CA HIS A 101 15.17 18.75 -22.81
C HIS A 101 13.98 18.55 -21.88
N SER A 102 13.11 17.61 -22.20
CA SER A 102 11.92 17.31 -21.43
C SER A 102 11.73 15.81 -21.31
N ASP A 103 11.49 15.34 -20.09
CA ASP A 103 11.15 13.95 -19.80
C ASP A 103 9.86 13.90 -18.98
N PHE A 104 8.90 13.15 -19.47
CA PHE A 104 7.67 12.82 -18.77
C PHE A 104 7.61 11.31 -18.56
N ASN A 105 7.31 10.88 -17.34
CA ASN A 105 7.04 9.48 -17.05
C ASN A 105 5.76 9.33 -16.23
N ILE A 106 5.07 8.21 -16.43
CA ILE A 106 3.89 7.83 -15.66
C ILE A 106 3.83 6.31 -15.51
N SER A 107 3.58 5.85 -14.27
CA SER A 107 3.47 4.43 -13.94
C SER A 107 2.13 4.13 -13.29
N PHE A 108 1.46 3.09 -13.77
CA PHE A 108 0.22 2.54 -13.24
C PHE A 108 0.50 1.17 -12.67
N ILE A 109 0.56 1.04 -11.34
CA ILE A 109 0.86 -0.23 -10.68
C ILE A 109 -0.36 -0.70 -9.90
N ARG A 110 -0.70 -1.99 -10.04
CA ARG A 110 -1.76 -2.65 -9.30
C ARG A 110 -1.19 -3.84 -8.54
N ASN A 111 -1.32 -3.76 -7.23
CA ASN A 111 -1.03 -4.86 -6.32
C ASN A 111 -2.33 -5.58 -5.94
N LYS A 112 -2.29 -6.90 -5.87
CA LYS A 112 -3.44 -7.71 -5.46
C LYS A 112 -2.97 -8.97 -4.76
N LEU A 113 -3.53 -9.23 -3.59
CA LEU A 113 -3.37 -10.51 -2.92
C LEU A 113 -4.17 -11.58 -3.67
N THR A 114 -3.54 -12.70 -4.02
CA THR A 114 -4.15 -13.77 -4.83
C THR A 114 -4.48 -15.02 -4.03
N ALA A 115 -3.82 -15.22 -2.88
CA ALA A 115 -4.11 -16.30 -1.95
C ALA A 115 -3.73 -15.88 -0.53
N LEU A 116 -4.44 -16.39 0.47
CA LEU A 116 -4.13 -16.32 1.90
C LEU A 116 -4.06 -17.71 2.48
N LEU A 117 -3.25 -17.89 3.53
CA LEU A 117 -3.15 -19.12 4.31
C LEU A 117 -4.50 -19.43 4.98
N ASP A 118 -4.79 -20.73 5.12
CA ASP A 118 -5.95 -21.26 5.84
C ASP A 118 -7.33 -20.83 5.30
N ASN A 119 -7.38 -20.40 4.02
CA ASN A 119 -8.61 -19.88 3.40
C ASN A 119 -9.27 -18.75 4.22
N ASN A 120 -8.49 -18.04 5.03
CA ASN A 120 -8.98 -16.89 5.78
C ASN A 120 -9.55 -15.84 4.84
N GLU A 121 -10.77 -15.42 5.07
CA GLU A 121 -11.39 -14.36 4.29
C GLU A 121 -10.68 -13.03 4.54
N ILE A 122 -10.36 -12.74 5.81
CA ILE A 122 -9.66 -11.52 6.24
C ILE A 122 -8.66 -11.88 7.33
N LEU A 123 -7.42 -11.41 7.18
CA LEU A 123 -6.38 -11.48 8.21
C LEU A 123 -6.01 -10.08 8.67
N THR A 124 -6.44 -9.70 9.88
CA THR A 124 -6.07 -8.43 10.50
C THR A 124 -4.59 -8.47 10.90
N THR A 125 -3.80 -7.51 10.39
CA THR A 125 -2.35 -7.42 10.63
C THR A 125 -1.99 -6.33 11.64
N SER A 126 -2.86 -5.35 11.81
CA SER A 126 -2.75 -4.26 12.80
C SER A 126 -4.14 -3.68 13.08
N SER A 127 -4.23 -2.68 13.96
CA SER A 127 -5.49 -1.96 14.25
C SER A 127 -6.10 -1.31 13.00
N MET A 128 -5.30 -0.99 11.98
CA MET A 128 -5.71 -0.22 10.80
C MET A 128 -5.60 -0.99 9.48
N HIS A 129 -4.96 -2.16 9.47
CA HIS A 129 -4.68 -2.89 8.23
C HIS A 129 -5.13 -4.34 8.33
N ALA A 130 -5.66 -4.84 7.23
CA ALA A 130 -5.95 -6.26 7.06
C ALA A 130 -5.57 -6.73 5.64
N LEU A 131 -5.41 -8.04 5.52
CA LEU A 131 -5.17 -8.72 4.25
C LEU A 131 -6.45 -9.45 3.85
N LYS A 132 -6.86 -9.29 2.59
CA LYS A 132 -7.98 -10.00 1.97
C LYS A 132 -7.60 -10.38 0.55
N VAL A 133 -7.96 -11.59 0.14
CA VAL A 133 -7.81 -12.00 -1.27
C VAL A 133 -8.62 -11.04 -2.14
N GLY A 134 -7.95 -10.48 -3.13
CA GLY A 134 -8.58 -9.49 -4.01
C GLY A 134 -8.20 -8.03 -3.71
N GLU A 135 -7.77 -7.72 -2.50
CA GLU A 135 -7.34 -6.39 -2.08
C GLU A 135 -5.81 -6.21 -2.21
N PRO A 136 -5.33 -4.97 -2.35
CA PRO A 136 -3.90 -4.65 -2.26
C PRO A 136 -3.34 -4.93 -0.87
N ILE A 137 -2.06 -5.31 -0.78
CA ILE A 137 -1.33 -5.30 0.49
C ILE A 137 -1.19 -3.83 0.94
N GLY A 138 -1.40 -3.58 2.23
CA GLY A 138 -1.41 -2.22 2.80
C GLY A 138 -2.74 -1.49 2.64
N SER A 139 -3.82 -2.23 2.38
CA SER A 139 -5.17 -1.68 2.43
C SER A 139 -5.59 -1.35 3.86
N PHE A 140 -6.21 -0.20 4.03
CA PHE A 140 -6.80 0.22 5.30
C PHE A 140 -8.10 -0.55 5.53
N TYR A 141 -8.21 -1.15 6.72
CA TYR A 141 -9.40 -1.88 7.19
C TYR A 141 -9.89 -1.22 8.46
N MET A 142 -10.87 -0.34 8.33
CA MET A 142 -11.30 0.60 9.36
C MET A 142 -12.80 0.87 9.26
N ILE A 143 -13.37 1.43 10.31
CA ILE A 143 -14.72 1.96 10.28
C ILE A 143 -14.71 3.22 9.42
N LYS A 144 -15.61 3.30 8.44
CA LYS A 144 -15.64 4.38 7.47
C LYS A 144 -16.39 5.59 8.02
N TRP A 145 -15.71 6.73 8.01
CA TRP A 145 -16.31 8.01 8.34
C TRP A 145 -17.22 8.50 7.20
N LYS A 146 -18.40 9.03 7.55
CA LYS A 146 -19.41 9.55 6.61
C LYS A 146 -19.68 11.04 6.76
N GLY A 147 -19.39 11.63 7.92
CA GLY A 147 -19.67 13.03 8.17
C GLY A 147 -19.74 13.35 9.66
N ILE A 148 -20.45 14.42 9.98
CA ILE A 148 -20.66 14.92 11.35
C ILE A 148 -22.16 15.14 11.53
N TYR A 149 -22.74 14.67 12.62
CA TYR A 149 -24.12 14.93 12.99
C TYR A 149 -24.36 16.43 13.16
N GLN A 150 -25.35 16.97 12.46
CA GLN A 150 -25.66 18.39 12.53
C GLN A 150 -26.67 18.69 13.66
N SER A 151 -27.48 17.70 14.03
CA SER A 151 -28.45 17.81 15.14
C SER A 151 -28.59 16.45 15.84
N ASP A 152 -29.06 16.48 17.09
CA ASP A 152 -29.33 15.26 17.85
C ASP A 152 -30.48 14.43 17.25
N ASP A 153 -31.40 15.06 16.50
CA ASP A 153 -32.53 14.40 15.85
C ASP A 153 -32.10 13.49 14.67
N GLU A 154 -30.90 13.68 14.14
CA GLU A 154 -30.33 12.84 13.09
C GLU A 154 -29.71 11.55 13.62
N ILE A 155 -29.49 11.46 14.95
CA ILE A 155 -28.77 10.36 15.57
C ILE A 155 -29.72 9.20 15.85
N PRO A 156 -29.45 7.98 15.35
CA PRO A 156 -30.21 6.80 15.73
C PRO A 156 -30.25 6.61 17.24
N ALA A 157 -31.40 6.23 17.81
CA ALA A 157 -31.63 6.20 19.26
C ALA A 157 -30.57 5.38 20.01
N LYS A 158 -30.22 4.21 19.51
CA LYS A 158 -29.17 3.38 20.12
C LYS A 158 -27.78 4.01 20.12
N ILE A 159 -27.43 4.75 19.06
CA ILE A 159 -26.17 5.49 18.97
C ILE A 159 -26.20 6.69 19.92
N TYR A 160 -27.33 7.39 20.01
CA TYR A 160 -27.55 8.48 20.97
C TYR A 160 -27.39 8.01 22.41
N ASP A 161 -27.92 6.81 22.74
CA ASP A 161 -27.82 6.21 24.09
C ASP A 161 -26.37 5.85 24.47
N GLN A 162 -25.47 5.65 23.46
CA GLN A 162 -24.03 5.45 23.68
C GLN A 162 -23.27 6.76 23.96
N GLY A 163 -23.97 7.90 24.00
CA GLY A 163 -23.41 9.20 24.36
C GLY A 163 -23.01 10.07 23.16
N VAL A 164 -23.28 9.64 21.93
CA VAL A 164 -23.02 10.43 20.70
C VAL A 164 -24.00 11.61 20.63
N ARG A 165 -23.53 12.77 20.21
CA ARG A 165 -24.27 14.04 20.16
C ARG A 165 -24.00 14.79 18.85
N ALA A 166 -24.79 15.82 18.57
CA ALA A 166 -24.53 16.77 17.49
C ALA A 166 -23.10 17.31 17.59
N GLY A 167 -22.38 17.28 16.46
CA GLY A 167 -20.95 17.60 16.39
C GLY A 167 -20.02 16.39 16.39
N ASP A 168 -20.51 15.19 16.77
CA ASP A 168 -19.73 13.96 16.70
C ASP A 168 -19.70 13.35 15.30
N CYS A 169 -18.73 12.44 15.07
CA CYS A 169 -18.54 11.78 13.80
C CYS A 169 -19.65 10.77 13.48
N ILE A 170 -20.11 10.79 12.24
CA ILE A 170 -20.96 9.75 11.66
C ILE A 170 -20.06 8.67 11.08
N TYR A 171 -20.23 7.44 11.53
CA TYR A 171 -19.58 6.26 10.97
C TYR A 171 -20.59 5.39 10.22
N GLU A 172 -20.10 4.60 9.27
CA GLU A 172 -20.93 3.66 8.51
C GLU A 172 -21.19 2.42 9.36
N ASP A 173 -22.45 2.18 9.67
CA ASP A 173 -22.95 0.94 10.25
C ASP A 173 -23.17 -0.05 9.08
N VAL A 174 -22.31 -1.07 9.03
CA VAL A 174 -22.26 -2.00 7.90
C VAL A 174 -23.25 -3.14 8.07
N ASP A 175 -23.47 -3.59 9.31
CA ASP A 175 -24.40 -4.67 9.62
C ASP A 175 -25.83 -4.20 9.98
N GLY A 176 -26.02 -2.87 10.14
CA GLY A 176 -27.33 -2.25 10.35
C GLY A 176 -27.90 -2.49 11.74
N ASN A 177 -27.03 -2.70 12.75
CA ASN A 177 -27.45 -3.00 14.11
C ASN A 177 -27.58 -1.76 15.00
N ASP A 178 -27.27 -0.56 14.49
CA ASP A 178 -27.19 0.74 15.16
C ASP A 178 -26.16 0.75 16.32
N VAL A 179 -25.10 -0.04 16.21
CA VAL A 179 -23.95 -0.03 17.12
C VAL A 179 -22.69 0.04 16.28
N ILE A 180 -21.83 1.01 16.55
CA ILE A 180 -20.57 1.13 15.81
C ILE A 180 -19.48 0.35 16.54
N ASP A 181 -19.04 -0.78 15.94
CA ASP A 181 -18.04 -1.66 16.53
C ASP A 181 -17.07 -2.27 15.51
N GLU A 182 -16.33 -3.30 15.91
CA GLU A 182 -15.35 -3.99 15.06
C GLU A 182 -15.98 -4.66 13.82
N ASN A 183 -17.30 -4.95 13.83
CA ASN A 183 -18.01 -5.57 12.72
C ASN A 183 -18.26 -4.59 11.58
N ASP A 184 -18.18 -3.27 11.86
CA ASP A 184 -18.36 -2.20 10.89
C ASP A 184 -17.08 -1.86 10.13
N LYS A 185 -15.98 -2.54 10.43
CA LYS A 185 -14.74 -2.34 9.69
C LYS A 185 -14.88 -2.83 8.26
N GLN A 186 -14.39 -2.02 7.33
CA GLN A 186 -14.39 -2.29 5.90
C GLN A 186 -13.11 -1.81 5.25
N PHE A 187 -12.84 -2.26 4.03
CA PHE A 187 -11.71 -1.75 3.25
C PHE A 187 -12.04 -0.36 2.71
N VAL A 188 -11.38 0.66 3.26
CA VAL A 188 -11.65 2.08 2.94
C VAL A 188 -10.66 2.67 1.93
N GLY A 189 -9.72 1.89 1.47
CA GLY A 189 -8.72 2.27 0.46
C GLY A 189 -7.34 1.75 0.77
N SER A 190 -6.35 2.23 0.03
CA SER A 190 -4.96 1.77 0.14
C SER A 190 -4.01 2.96 0.15
N ALA A 191 -2.86 2.80 0.81
CA ALA A 191 -1.75 3.74 0.73
C ALA A 191 -1.06 3.71 -0.65
N ASN A 192 -1.31 2.68 -1.46
CA ASN A 192 -0.74 2.56 -2.79
C ASN A 192 -1.45 3.48 -3.79
N PRO A 193 -0.75 4.40 -4.46
CA PRO A 193 -1.35 5.29 -5.45
C PRO A 193 -1.84 4.52 -6.68
N LYS A 194 -2.85 5.05 -7.35
CA LYS A 194 -3.32 4.52 -8.64
C LYS A 194 -2.34 4.79 -9.76
N PHE A 195 -1.68 5.93 -9.72
CA PHE A 195 -0.57 6.25 -10.61
C PHE A 195 0.41 7.20 -9.94
N THR A 196 1.64 7.13 -10.37
CA THR A 196 2.72 8.05 -10.01
C THR A 196 3.43 8.51 -11.26
N GLY A 197 4.05 9.66 -11.21
CA GLY A 197 4.83 10.13 -12.34
C GLY A 197 5.68 11.33 -12.03
N GLY A 198 6.45 11.71 -13.02
CA GLY A 198 7.33 12.86 -12.97
C GLY A 198 7.38 13.59 -14.31
N PHE A 199 7.67 14.87 -14.23
CA PHE A 199 7.86 15.73 -15.38
C PHE A 199 9.05 16.64 -15.14
N ASN A 200 10.10 16.40 -15.92
CA ASN A 200 11.34 17.16 -15.86
C ASN A 200 11.50 18.01 -17.11
N ASN A 201 11.87 19.28 -16.94
CA ASN A 201 12.20 20.19 -18.03
C ASN A 201 13.49 20.91 -17.75
N THR A 202 14.37 20.94 -18.74
CA THR A 202 15.62 21.69 -18.69
C THR A 202 15.73 22.58 -19.93
N PHE A 203 15.85 23.85 -19.70
CA PHE A 203 16.03 24.88 -20.73
C PHE A 203 17.44 25.45 -20.61
N LYS A 204 18.14 25.57 -21.73
CA LYS A 204 19.44 26.21 -21.81
C LYS A 204 19.42 27.30 -22.87
N TYR A 205 19.93 28.47 -22.48
CA TYR A 205 20.05 29.60 -23.41
C TYR A 205 21.22 30.49 -23.02
N LYS A 206 22.20 30.66 -23.95
CA LYS A 206 23.35 31.59 -23.82
C LYS A 206 24.03 31.54 -22.44
N GLY A 207 24.30 30.35 -21.90
CA GLY A 207 24.96 30.17 -20.59
C GLY A 207 24.04 30.20 -19.38
N PHE A 208 22.73 30.37 -19.56
CA PHE A 208 21.73 30.21 -18.53
C PHE A 208 21.10 28.82 -18.65
N ASP A 209 20.97 28.11 -17.51
CA ASP A 209 20.31 26.82 -17.38
C ASP A 209 19.15 26.94 -16.37
N LEU A 210 17.95 26.51 -16.76
CA LEU A 210 16.80 26.42 -15.90
C LEU A 210 16.28 24.98 -15.92
N SER A 211 16.24 24.31 -14.76
CA SER A 211 15.65 22.99 -14.61
C SER A 211 14.46 23.06 -13.67
N MET A 212 13.36 22.44 -14.06
CA MET A 212 12.12 22.31 -13.28
C MET A 212 11.72 20.85 -13.22
N PHE A 213 11.51 20.35 -12.02
CA PHE A 213 11.08 18.97 -11.80
C PHE A 213 9.79 18.95 -11.00
N PHE A 214 8.79 18.22 -11.51
CA PHE A 214 7.50 18.00 -10.89
C PHE A 214 7.31 16.52 -10.65
N THR A 215 6.79 16.14 -9.48
CA THR A 215 6.32 14.79 -9.18
C THR A 215 4.84 14.83 -8.83
N PHE A 216 4.13 13.77 -9.18
CA PHE A 216 2.73 13.63 -8.85
C PHE A 216 2.36 12.20 -8.52
N SER A 217 1.40 12.05 -7.64
CA SER A 217 0.75 10.78 -7.31
C SER A 217 -0.74 11.01 -7.11
N SER A 218 -1.56 9.99 -7.31
CA SER A 218 -3.01 10.14 -7.20
C SER A 218 -3.66 8.94 -6.53
N ASP A 219 -4.70 9.27 -5.75
CA ASP A 219 -5.65 8.33 -5.16
C ASP A 219 -5.05 7.36 -4.14
N ASN A 220 -3.94 7.76 -3.51
CA ASN A 220 -3.45 7.12 -2.30
C ASN A 220 -4.19 7.69 -1.08
N LYS A 221 -4.46 6.84 -0.10
CA LYS A 221 -5.00 7.24 1.19
C LYS A 221 -3.88 7.43 2.19
N LEU A 222 -4.04 8.42 3.05
CA LEU A 222 -3.18 8.66 4.19
C LEU A 222 -4.03 8.59 5.45
N TYR A 223 -3.47 8.05 6.52
CA TYR A 223 -4.07 8.10 7.84
C TYR A 223 -3.44 9.27 8.60
N GLU A 224 -4.27 10.15 9.12
CA GLU A 224 -3.87 11.25 9.99
C GLU A 224 -4.18 10.87 11.44
N LEU A 225 -3.18 11.05 12.33
CA LEU A 225 -3.26 10.74 13.77
C LEU A 225 -3.77 11.94 14.55
#